data_fde0ea291215ae6899266104b19d1d70
#
_entry.id   fde0ea291215ae6899266104b19d1d70
#
_cell.length_a   1.000
_cell.length_b   1.000
_cell.length_c   1.000
_cell.angle_alpha   90.00
_cell.angle_beta   90.00
_cell.angle_gamma   90.00
#
_symmetry.space_group_name_H-M   'P 1'
#
loop_
_entity.id
_entity.type
_entity.pdbx_description
1 polymer ?
#
loop_
_entity_poly.entity_id
_entity_poly.type
_entity_poly.pdbx_seq_one_letter_code
_entity_poly.pdbx_strand_id
1 'polypeptide(L)'
;EERFLVGGTEAPLTPFTIAQVKALKIYSSLPLPYPCRSMDMTKKQNTMVLGEGAGCFCLEKGERPNALAYIIGIGFATEQLTHSVSLSPDGQCLQESMRSALESAGNPKIDVVITHCTGTIKGDRAELNAIEAVFGAQKPLLTNNKWQHGHTYGASGALNLGMAIEMLQSNTFQPIPYLDEANEVPEKLQT
;
A
#
# COMPACT_ATOMS: atom_id res chain seq x y z
N GLU A 1 23.37 17.04 -14.26
CA GLU A 1 22.70 16.32 -13.16
C GLU A 1 21.29 16.01 -13.59
N GLU A 2 20.91 14.71 -13.54
CA GLU A 2 19.55 14.29 -13.85
C GLU A 2 18.72 14.30 -12.58
N ARG A 3 17.74 15.19 -12.52
CA ARG A 3 16.77 15.30 -11.44
C ARG A 3 15.37 15.20 -11.99
N PHE A 4 14.50 14.45 -11.30
CA PHE A 4 13.11 14.27 -11.68
C PHE A 4 12.22 14.57 -10.49
N LEU A 5 11.17 15.35 -10.72
CA LEU A 5 10.09 15.48 -9.75
C LEU A 5 9.03 14.41 -10.06
N VAL A 6 8.75 13.58 -9.08
CA VAL A 6 7.72 12.54 -9.17
C VAL A 6 6.74 12.69 -8.01
N GLY A 7 5.50 12.39 -8.24
CA GLY A 7 4.49 12.49 -7.19
C GLY A 7 3.10 12.12 -7.68
N GLY A 8 2.15 12.30 -6.80
CA GLY A 8 0.74 12.11 -7.07
C GLY A 8 -0.09 13.08 -6.25
N THR A 9 -1.21 13.50 -6.82
CA THR A 9 -2.18 14.35 -6.14
C THR A 9 -3.58 13.90 -6.50
N GLU A 10 -4.50 13.99 -5.54
CA GLU A 10 -5.90 13.63 -5.76
C GLU A 10 -6.80 14.38 -4.79
N ALA A 11 -7.97 14.79 -5.28
CA ALA A 11 -9.02 15.44 -4.50
C ALA A 11 -10.41 14.86 -4.86
N PRO A 12 -10.69 13.58 -4.48
CA PRO A 12 -11.90 12.88 -4.92
C PRO A 12 -13.11 13.10 -3.99
N LEU A 13 -13.02 13.90 -2.94
CA LEU A 13 -14.10 14.08 -1.97
C LEU A 13 -15.22 14.99 -2.51
N THR A 14 -15.70 14.66 -3.71
CA THR A 14 -16.85 15.32 -4.33
C THR A 14 -18.13 14.50 -4.10
N PRO A 15 -19.31 15.14 -4.04
CA PRO A 15 -20.58 14.42 -3.94
C PRO A 15 -20.76 13.35 -5.01
N PHE A 16 -20.28 13.63 -6.23
CA PHE A 16 -20.36 12.71 -7.36
C PHE A 16 -19.51 11.45 -7.13
N THR A 17 -18.24 11.60 -6.79
CA THR A 17 -17.34 10.47 -6.53
C THR A 17 -17.82 9.61 -5.35
N ILE A 18 -18.28 10.27 -4.27
CA ILE A 18 -18.82 9.57 -3.11
C ILE A 18 -20.07 8.76 -3.51
N ALA A 19 -20.96 9.33 -4.31
CA ALA A 19 -22.14 8.63 -4.80
C ALA A 19 -21.79 7.41 -5.65
N GLN A 20 -20.79 7.53 -6.55
CA GLN A 20 -20.31 6.42 -7.36
C GLN A 20 -19.77 5.27 -6.48
N VAL A 21 -18.91 5.57 -5.52
CA VAL A 21 -18.29 4.56 -4.65
C VAL A 21 -19.34 3.87 -3.75
N LYS A 22 -20.35 4.63 -3.28
CA LYS A 22 -21.52 4.08 -2.57
C LYS A 22 -22.36 3.18 -3.47
N ALA A 23 -22.59 3.56 -4.71
CA ALA A 23 -23.33 2.75 -5.69
C ALA A 23 -22.62 1.41 -5.98
N LEU A 24 -21.29 1.39 -5.99
CA LEU A 24 -20.48 0.18 -6.09
C LEU A 24 -20.48 -0.69 -4.83
N LYS A 25 -21.11 -0.23 -3.73
CA LYS A 25 -21.17 -0.92 -2.44
C LYS A 25 -19.80 -1.27 -1.84
N ILE A 26 -18.80 -0.41 -2.10
CA ILE A 26 -17.45 -0.57 -1.56
C ILE A 26 -17.11 0.47 -0.49
N TYR A 27 -17.92 1.53 -0.37
CA TYR A 27 -17.75 2.57 0.64
C TYR A 27 -18.15 2.09 2.03
N SER A 28 -17.38 2.48 3.04
CA SER A 28 -17.62 2.09 4.43
C SER A 28 -18.90 2.69 5.00
N SER A 29 -19.60 1.88 5.79
CA SER A 29 -20.68 2.32 6.69
C SER A 29 -20.32 2.18 8.18
N LEU A 30 -19.05 1.85 8.47
CA LEU A 30 -18.60 1.68 9.84
C LEU A 30 -18.43 3.04 10.53
N PRO A 31 -18.69 3.10 11.85
CA PRO A 31 -18.45 4.31 12.64
C PRO A 31 -16.97 4.54 12.92
N LEU A 32 -16.65 5.74 13.43
CA LEU A 32 -15.35 6.04 14.02
C LEU A 32 -15.08 5.12 15.23
N PRO A 33 -13.81 4.88 15.63
CA PRO A 33 -12.62 5.58 15.12
C PRO A 33 -12.00 4.99 13.86
N TYR A 34 -12.34 3.79 13.44
CA TYR A 34 -11.71 3.10 12.31
C TYR A 34 -12.73 2.68 11.25
N PRO A 35 -13.28 3.63 10.48
CA PRO A 35 -14.23 3.31 9.42
C PRO A 35 -13.59 2.52 8.27
N CYS A 36 -12.30 2.71 7.99
CA CYS A 36 -11.53 1.91 7.07
C CYS A 36 -10.86 0.76 7.82
N ARG A 37 -11.25 -0.47 7.50
CA ARG A 37 -10.71 -1.71 8.08
C ARG A 37 -9.84 -2.44 7.06
N SER A 38 -8.90 -1.72 6.43
CA SER A 38 -7.96 -2.33 5.50
C SER A 38 -7.13 -3.42 6.18
N MET A 39 -6.81 -4.49 5.47
CA MET A 39 -6.11 -5.69 5.97
C MET A 39 -6.85 -6.49 7.06
N ASP A 40 -7.97 -6.03 7.60
CA ASP A 40 -8.78 -6.81 8.52
C ASP A 40 -9.54 -7.92 7.76
N MET A 41 -9.03 -9.13 7.85
CA MET A 41 -9.60 -10.28 7.15
C MET A 41 -10.87 -10.84 7.81
N THR A 42 -11.24 -10.34 8.97
CA THR A 42 -12.48 -10.72 9.68
C THR A 42 -13.68 -9.86 9.30
N LYS A 43 -13.45 -8.74 8.58
CA LYS A 43 -14.52 -7.81 8.17
C LYS A 43 -15.59 -8.51 7.31
N LYS A 44 -16.84 -8.16 7.54
CA LYS A 44 -18.02 -8.76 6.88
C LYS A 44 -18.58 -7.90 5.74
N GLN A 45 -18.05 -6.71 5.54
CA GLN A 45 -18.45 -5.77 4.51
C GLN A 45 -17.24 -5.01 3.97
N ASN A 46 -17.39 -4.39 2.80
CA ASN A 46 -16.39 -3.48 2.28
C ASN A 46 -16.32 -2.23 3.17
N THR A 47 -15.12 -1.74 3.40
CA THR A 47 -14.83 -0.66 4.35
C THR A 47 -13.92 0.40 3.76
N MET A 48 -13.94 0.59 2.45
CA MET A 48 -13.16 1.65 1.82
C MET A 48 -13.68 3.02 2.23
N VAL A 49 -12.77 3.91 2.57
CA VAL A 49 -13.03 5.33 2.80
C VAL A 49 -12.22 6.12 1.80
N LEU A 50 -12.77 7.17 1.23
CA LEU A 50 -12.03 8.08 0.35
C LEU A 50 -11.24 9.11 1.18
N GLY A 51 -10.10 9.51 0.66
CA GLY A 51 -9.27 10.56 1.20
C GLY A 51 -8.73 11.46 0.10
N GLU A 52 -8.16 12.59 0.48
CA GLU A 52 -7.47 13.53 -0.40
C GLU A 52 -6.02 13.66 0.03
N GLY A 53 -5.14 13.99 -0.90
CA GLY A 53 -3.74 14.19 -0.56
C GLY A 53 -2.87 14.48 -1.77
N ALA A 54 -1.64 14.83 -1.47
CA ALA A 54 -0.59 15.04 -2.45
C ALA A 54 0.78 14.68 -1.84
N GLY A 55 1.68 14.20 -2.68
CA GLY A 55 3.08 14.01 -2.33
C GLY A 55 3.96 14.23 -3.55
N CYS A 56 5.13 14.81 -3.33
CA CYS A 56 6.10 15.08 -4.38
C CYS A 56 7.51 14.81 -3.87
N PHE A 57 8.33 14.16 -4.69
CA PHE A 57 9.69 13.76 -4.35
C PHE A 57 10.63 14.16 -5.48
N CYS A 58 11.86 14.54 -5.10
CA CYS A 58 12.94 14.72 -6.06
C CYS A 58 13.76 13.44 -6.13
N LEU A 59 13.80 12.82 -7.31
CA LEU A 59 14.68 11.68 -7.61
C LEU A 59 15.96 12.18 -8.26
N GLU A 60 17.09 11.70 -7.78
CA GLU A 60 18.41 11.96 -8.34
C GLU A 60 19.13 10.64 -8.59
N LYS A 61 19.90 10.58 -9.69
CA LYS A 61 20.68 9.39 -10.00
C LYS A 61 21.95 9.32 -9.14
N GLY A 62 22.25 8.10 -8.70
CA GLY A 62 23.47 7.78 -7.95
C GLY A 62 23.37 8.10 -6.46
N GLU A 63 24.47 7.86 -5.76
CA GLU A 63 24.55 8.10 -4.32
C GLU A 63 24.62 9.61 -4.00
N ARG A 64 23.89 10.04 -3.00
CA ARG A 64 23.85 11.40 -2.50
C ARG A 64 23.94 11.45 -0.98
N PRO A 65 24.78 12.30 -0.40
CA PRO A 65 24.94 12.39 1.06
C PRO A 65 23.63 12.72 1.81
N ASN A 66 22.72 13.43 1.13
CA ASN A 66 21.45 13.88 1.71
C ASN A 66 20.25 13.06 1.20
N ALA A 67 20.46 11.87 0.62
CA ALA A 67 19.38 11.02 0.20
C ALA A 67 18.60 10.53 1.42
N LEU A 68 17.28 10.66 1.37
CA LEU A 68 16.40 10.16 2.43
C LEU A 68 16.23 8.63 2.35
N ALA A 69 16.26 8.09 1.13
CA ALA A 69 16.18 6.67 0.84
C ALA A 69 16.68 6.39 -0.58
N TYR A 70 16.86 5.13 -0.93
CA TYR A 70 17.24 4.69 -2.27
C TYR A 70 16.18 3.75 -2.84
N ILE A 71 15.82 3.98 -4.10
CA ILE A 71 15.00 3.04 -4.87
C ILE A 71 15.98 2.05 -5.51
N ILE A 72 16.00 0.82 -5.04
CA ILE A 72 16.93 -0.22 -5.50
C ILE A 72 16.28 -1.22 -6.46
N GLY A 73 14.96 -1.24 -6.57
CA GLY A 73 14.23 -2.10 -7.51
C GLY A 73 12.88 -1.54 -7.86
N ILE A 74 12.45 -1.81 -9.07
CA ILE A 74 11.14 -1.42 -9.61
C ILE A 74 10.55 -2.62 -10.34
N GLY A 75 9.26 -2.85 -10.14
CA GLY A 75 8.49 -3.85 -10.86
C GLY A 75 7.09 -3.34 -11.19
N PHE A 76 6.60 -3.73 -12.35
CA PHE A 76 5.25 -3.44 -12.79
C PHE A 76 4.71 -4.60 -13.63
N ALA A 77 3.39 -4.78 -13.55
CA ALA A 77 2.69 -5.77 -14.34
C ALA A 77 1.26 -5.29 -14.61
N THR A 78 0.62 -5.89 -15.60
CA THR A 78 -0.75 -5.58 -15.96
C THR A 78 -1.64 -6.79 -15.72
N GLU A 79 -2.76 -6.61 -15.02
CA GLU A 79 -3.75 -7.67 -14.81
C GLU A 79 -4.41 -8.06 -16.14
N GLN A 80 -4.54 -9.36 -16.38
CA GLN A 80 -5.40 -9.87 -17.45
C GLN A 80 -6.85 -9.87 -16.96
N LEU A 81 -7.57 -8.82 -17.33
CA LEU A 81 -8.95 -8.67 -16.91
C LEU A 81 -9.86 -9.66 -17.65
N THR A 82 -10.54 -10.52 -16.91
CA THR A 82 -11.65 -11.34 -17.42
C THR A 82 -12.97 -10.56 -17.42
N HIS A 83 -13.05 -9.51 -16.57
CA HIS A 83 -14.17 -8.58 -16.46
C HIS A 83 -13.64 -7.18 -16.18
N SER A 84 -14.42 -6.13 -16.47
CA SER A 84 -14.00 -4.73 -16.42
C SER A 84 -13.50 -4.20 -15.07
N VAL A 85 -13.68 -4.96 -13.99
CA VAL A 85 -13.28 -4.56 -12.62
C VAL A 85 -12.73 -5.73 -11.80
N SER A 86 -12.27 -6.80 -12.44
CA SER A 86 -11.81 -8.00 -11.73
C SER A 86 -10.29 -7.98 -11.52
N LEU A 87 -9.87 -8.01 -10.28
CA LEU A 87 -8.55 -8.48 -9.90
C LEU A 87 -8.63 -10.00 -9.74
N SER A 88 -7.60 -10.73 -10.20
CA SER A 88 -7.52 -12.17 -9.96
C SER A 88 -7.54 -12.46 -8.46
N PRO A 89 -8.17 -13.56 -8.00
CA PRO A 89 -8.22 -13.89 -6.56
C PRO A 89 -6.85 -14.01 -5.91
N ASP A 90 -5.84 -14.36 -6.71
CA ASP A 90 -4.45 -14.55 -6.28
C ASP A 90 -3.57 -13.31 -6.53
N GLY A 91 -4.14 -12.23 -7.09
CA GLY A 91 -3.42 -11.01 -7.38
C GLY A 91 -2.22 -11.22 -8.30
N GLN A 92 -2.40 -11.89 -9.44
CA GLN A 92 -1.29 -12.31 -10.33
C GLN A 92 -0.41 -11.13 -10.76
N CYS A 93 -1.00 -10.01 -11.17
CA CYS A 93 -0.23 -8.82 -11.52
C CYS A 93 0.60 -8.29 -10.35
N LEU A 94 0.07 -8.39 -9.12
CA LEU A 94 0.80 -7.99 -7.91
C LEU A 94 1.98 -8.93 -7.64
N GLN A 95 1.79 -10.24 -7.83
CA GLN A 95 2.89 -11.20 -7.71
C GLN A 95 4.00 -10.92 -8.73
N GLU A 96 3.63 -10.72 -10.00
CA GLU A 96 4.57 -10.44 -11.08
C GLU A 96 5.35 -9.14 -10.83
N SER A 97 4.67 -8.07 -10.43
CA SER A 97 5.32 -6.80 -10.14
C SER A 97 6.26 -6.89 -8.94
N MET A 98 5.86 -7.58 -7.86
CA MET A 98 6.73 -7.80 -6.70
C MET A 98 7.96 -8.64 -7.06
N ARG A 99 7.80 -9.75 -7.80
CA ARG A 99 8.93 -10.58 -8.25
C ARG A 99 9.89 -9.80 -9.13
N SER A 100 9.36 -9.01 -10.08
CA SER A 100 10.17 -8.16 -10.95
C SER A 100 10.96 -7.10 -10.15
N ALA A 101 10.32 -6.48 -9.13
CA ALA A 101 11.00 -5.54 -8.26
C ALA A 101 12.11 -6.21 -7.43
N LEU A 102 11.85 -7.38 -6.87
CA LEU A 102 12.86 -8.16 -6.13
C LEU A 102 14.03 -8.56 -7.02
N GLU A 103 13.76 -9.09 -8.21
CA GLU A 103 14.80 -9.47 -9.18
C GLU A 103 15.66 -8.28 -9.57
N SER A 104 15.04 -7.13 -9.89
CA SER A 104 15.78 -5.91 -10.26
C SER A 104 16.64 -5.36 -9.10
N ALA A 105 16.29 -5.66 -7.87
CA ALA A 105 17.03 -5.28 -6.65
C ALA A 105 18.08 -6.32 -6.21
N GLY A 106 18.21 -7.46 -6.91
CA GLY A 106 19.11 -8.55 -6.52
C GLY A 106 18.55 -9.45 -5.41
N ASN A 107 17.23 -9.52 -5.27
CA ASN A 107 16.51 -10.33 -4.29
C ASN A 107 16.90 -10.07 -2.82
N PRO A 108 16.87 -8.82 -2.35
CA PRO A 108 17.15 -8.52 -0.95
C PRO A 108 16.07 -9.10 -0.03
N LYS A 109 16.43 -9.31 1.24
CA LYS A 109 15.43 -9.53 2.28
C LYS A 109 14.55 -8.27 2.41
N ILE A 110 13.24 -8.47 2.48
CA ILE A 110 12.27 -7.40 2.70
C ILE A 110 11.78 -7.45 4.14
N ASP A 111 11.91 -6.34 4.85
CA ASP A 111 11.48 -6.23 6.25
C ASP A 111 10.04 -5.75 6.35
N VAL A 112 9.60 -4.84 5.47
CA VAL A 112 8.26 -4.25 5.49
C VAL A 112 7.66 -4.17 4.09
N VAL A 113 6.38 -4.47 3.97
CA VAL A 113 5.56 -4.16 2.79
C VAL A 113 4.46 -3.19 3.19
N ILE A 114 4.41 -2.04 2.52
CA ILE A 114 3.31 -1.09 2.63
C ILE A 114 2.28 -1.45 1.57
N THR A 115 1.17 -2.02 2.01
CA THR A 115 0.15 -2.57 1.12
C THR A 115 -0.73 -1.49 0.48
N HIS A 116 -1.33 -1.83 -0.65
CA HIS A 116 -2.40 -1.00 -1.24
C HIS A 116 -3.74 -1.21 -0.53
N CYS A 117 -3.99 -2.35 0.06
CA CYS A 117 -5.25 -2.76 0.71
C CYS A 117 -6.20 -1.59 1.02
N THR A 118 -7.32 -1.53 0.31
CA THR A 118 -8.25 -0.38 0.37
C THR A 118 -9.39 -0.57 1.39
N GLY A 119 -9.43 -1.70 2.06
CA GLY A 119 -10.54 -2.08 2.93
C GLY A 119 -11.66 -2.85 2.20
N THR A 120 -11.48 -3.20 0.94
CA THR A 120 -12.43 -4.08 0.22
C THR A 120 -12.12 -5.55 0.51
N ILE A 121 -13.16 -6.39 0.65
CA ILE A 121 -12.97 -7.81 0.98
C ILE A 121 -12.15 -8.53 -0.08
N LYS A 122 -12.52 -8.38 -1.36
CA LYS A 122 -11.84 -9.08 -2.46
C LYS A 122 -10.46 -8.52 -2.74
N GLY A 123 -10.31 -7.18 -2.76
CA GLY A 123 -9.04 -6.52 -3.05
C GLY A 123 -7.97 -6.82 -2.00
N ASP A 124 -8.31 -6.66 -0.72
CA ASP A 124 -7.39 -6.93 0.36
C ASP A 124 -6.96 -8.41 0.37
N ARG A 125 -7.91 -9.35 0.14
CA ARG A 125 -7.60 -10.78 0.07
C ARG A 125 -6.66 -11.10 -1.08
N ALA A 126 -6.92 -10.57 -2.28
CA ALA A 126 -6.08 -10.81 -3.45
C ALA A 126 -4.65 -10.31 -3.22
N GLU A 127 -4.48 -9.13 -2.63
CA GLU A 127 -3.16 -8.60 -2.34
C GLU A 127 -2.43 -9.41 -1.26
N LEU A 128 -3.10 -9.79 -0.18
CA LEU A 128 -2.49 -10.65 0.85
C LEU A 128 -2.13 -12.04 0.33
N ASN A 129 -2.96 -12.63 -0.54
CA ASN A 129 -2.61 -13.88 -1.21
C ASN A 129 -1.37 -13.72 -2.11
N ALA A 130 -1.26 -12.58 -2.82
CA ALA A 130 -0.09 -12.30 -3.64
C ALA A 130 1.18 -12.15 -2.80
N ILE A 131 1.11 -11.47 -1.67
CA ILE A 131 2.24 -11.32 -0.73
C ILE A 131 2.66 -12.67 -0.19
N GLU A 132 1.71 -13.51 0.25
CA GLU A 132 2.00 -14.87 0.72
C GLU A 132 2.66 -15.73 -0.37
N ALA A 133 2.19 -15.64 -1.62
CA ALA A 133 2.76 -16.39 -2.75
C ALA A 133 4.18 -15.93 -3.14
N VAL A 134 4.53 -14.69 -2.88
CA VAL A 134 5.87 -14.14 -3.20
C VAL A 134 6.85 -14.37 -2.06
N PHE A 135 6.45 -14.09 -0.82
CA PHE A 135 7.35 -14.10 0.33
C PHE A 135 7.31 -15.39 1.14
N GLY A 136 6.21 -16.16 1.10
CA GLY A 136 6.10 -17.46 1.74
C GLY A 136 6.52 -17.44 3.21
N ALA A 137 7.54 -18.22 3.54
CA ALA A 137 8.08 -18.30 4.91
C ALA A 137 8.87 -17.05 5.36
N GLN A 138 9.33 -16.22 4.44
CA GLN A 138 10.05 -14.97 4.73
C GLN A 138 9.04 -13.81 4.85
N LYS A 139 8.13 -13.89 5.81
CA LYS A 139 7.04 -12.92 5.96
C LYS A 139 7.57 -11.55 6.38
N PRO A 140 7.48 -10.52 5.50
CA PRO A 140 7.73 -9.15 5.91
C PRO A 140 6.63 -8.65 6.84
N LEU A 141 6.91 -7.62 7.62
CA LEU A 141 5.88 -6.89 8.35
C LEU A 141 4.96 -6.18 7.34
N LEU A 142 3.67 -6.18 7.61
CA LEU A 142 2.68 -5.57 6.71
C LEU A 142 2.01 -4.37 7.38
N THR A 143 1.93 -3.27 6.65
CA THR A 143 1.22 -2.06 7.08
C THR A 143 0.57 -1.33 5.92
N ASN A 144 -0.23 -0.33 6.20
CA ASN A 144 -0.65 0.72 5.28
C ASN A 144 -1.20 1.95 6.03
N ASN A 145 -1.48 2.99 5.28
CA ASN A 145 -1.97 4.27 5.80
C ASN A 145 -3.45 4.56 5.48
N LYS A 146 -4.17 3.63 4.85
CA LYS A 146 -5.57 3.84 4.45
C LYS A 146 -6.53 4.05 5.62
N TRP A 147 -6.20 3.49 6.77
CA TRP A 147 -6.99 3.66 7.99
C TRP A 147 -6.90 5.08 8.56
N GLN A 148 -5.80 5.80 8.27
CA GLN A 148 -5.56 7.16 8.74
C GLN A 148 -6.25 8.20 7.86
N HIS A 149 -6.03 8.15 6.56
CA HIS A 149 -6.46 9.19 5.64
C HIS A 149 -7.32 8.70 4.46
N GLY A 150 -7.72 7.44 4.47
CA GLY A 150 -8.53 6.87 3.40
C GLY A 150 -7.74 6.56 2.12
N HIS A 151 -8.47 6.16 1.10
CA HIS A 151 -7.90 5.89 -0.22
C HIS A 151 -7.85 7.17 -1.06
N THR A 152 -6.66 7.64 -1.36
CA THR A 152 -6.37 8.89 -2.06
C THR A 152 -6.09 8.68 -3.55
N TYR A 153 -6.54 7.57 -4.14
CA TYR A 153 -6.37 7.23 -5.57
C TYR A 153 -4.97 7.56 -6.10
N GLY A 154 -4.85 8.58 -6.97
CA GLY A 154 -3.60 8.99 -7.59
C GLY A 154 -2.50 9.45 -6.63
N ALA A 155 -2.85 9.90 -5.42
CA ALA A 155 -1.88 10.27 -4.39
C ALA A 155 -1.39 9.10 -3.53
N SER A 156 -2.06 7.93 -3.57
CA SER A 156 -1.77 6.81 -2.66
C SER A 156 -0.32 6.34 -2.71
N GLY A 157 0.26 6.24 -3.91
CA GLY A 157 1.65 5.82 -4.07
C GLY A 157 2.64 6.81 -3.44
N ALA A 158 2.41 8.11 -3.63
CA ALA A 158 3.24 9.15 -3.04
C ALA A 158 3.16 9.13 -1.50
N LEU A 159 1.96 8.95 -0.92
CA LEU A 159 1.78 8.87 0.52
C LEU A 159 2.41 7.59 1.11
N ASN A 160 2.33 6.45 0.41
CA ASN A 160 3.03 5.23 0.80
C ASN A 160 4.56 5.41 0.78
N LEU A 161 5.09 6.10 -0.24
CA LEU A 161 6.52 6.41 -0.31
C LEU A 161 6.96 7.32 0.85
N GLY A 162 6.15 8.34 1.19
CA GLY A 162 6.39 9.18 2.36
C GLY A 162 6.45 8.38 3.66
N MET A 163 5.49 7.47 3.87
CA MET A 163 5.47 6.56 5.02
C MET A 163 6.71 5.63 5.05
N ALA A 164 7.12 5.10 3.89
CA ALA A 164 8.32 4.28 3.81
C ALA A 164 9.58 5.05 4.21
N ILE A 165 9.75 6.28 3.70
CA ILE A 165 10.87 7.15 4.05
C ILE A 165 10.88 7.47 5.56
N GLU A 166 9.72 7.79 6.13
CA GLU A 166 9.60 8.06 7.56
C GLU A 166 10.01 6.86 8.41
N MET A 167 9.53 5.66 8.07
CA MET A 167 9.92 4.42 8.77
C MET A 167 11.42 4.14 8.64
N LEU A 168 12.02 4.35 7.46
CA LEU A 168 13.47 4.19 7.24
C LEU A 168 14.28 5.19 8.06
N GLN A 169 13.89 6.45 8.07
CA GLN A 169 14.61 7.51 8.79
C GLN A 169 14.51 7.37 10.32
N SER A 170 13.35 6.94 10.83
CA SER A 170 13.11 6.77 12.27
C SER A 170 13.51 5.38 12.78
N ASN A 171 13.75 4.44 11.87
CA ASN A 171 13.93 3.02 12.17
C ASN A 171 12.79 2.45 13.05
N THR A 172 11.55 2.83 12.74
CA THR A 172 10.35 2.42 13.48
C THR A 172 9.33 1.84 12.52
N PHE A 173 8.60 0.82 12.97
CA PHE A 173 7.45 0.29 12.24
C PHE A 173 6.18 1.02 12.66
N GLN A 174 5.32 1.35 11.69
CA GLN A 174 4.01 1.95 11.94
C GLN A 174 2.91 0.87 11.84
N PRO A 175 2.41 0.34 12.97
CA PRO A 175 1.39 -0.71 12.98
C PRO A 175 0.01 -0.14 12.65
N ILE A 176 -0.91 -1.04 12.28
CA ILE A 176 -2.33 -0.73 12.12
C ILE A 176 -3.03 -1.02 13.45
N PRO A 177 -3.61 -0.03 14.13
CA PRO A 177 -4.00 -0.14 15.53
C PRO A 177 -5.17 -1.08 15.84
N TYR A 178 -5.91 -1.53 14.84
CA TYR A 178 -7.01 -2.49 15.00
C TYR A 178 -6.67 -3.92 14.52
N LEU A 179 -5.44 -4.15 14.05
CA LEU A 179 -4.95 -5.50 13.78
C LEU A 179 -4.28 -5.97 15.07
N ASP A 180 -4.78 -7.07 15.59
CA ASP A 180 -4.49 -7.57 16.93
C ASP A 180 -3.01 -7.55 17.32
N GLU A 181 -2.79 -7.24 18.59
CA GLU A 181 -1.56 -7.33 19.36
C GLU A 181 -0.94 -8.75 19.40
N ALA A 182 -1.62 -9.76 18.86
CA ALA A 182 -1.13 -11.16 18.82
C ALA A 182 0.11 -11.38 17.94
N ASN A 183 0.46 -10.43 17.09
CA ASN A 183 1.76 -10.39 16.45
C ASN A 183 2.60 -9.36 17.20
N GLU A 184 3.57 -9.82 17.97
CA GLU A 184 4.62 -8.98 18.54
C GLU A 184 5.28 -8.19 17.40
N VAL A 185 4.75 -7.00 17.14
CA VAL A 185 5.32 -6.09 16.15
C VAL A 185 6.57 -5.49 16.77
N PRO A 186 7.75 -5.71 16.21
CA PRO A 186 8.95 -5.09 16.72
C PRO A 186 8.79 -3.57 16.70
N GLU A 187 9.01 -2.91 17.83
CA GLU A 187 8.97 -1.45 17.93
C GLU A 187 10.05 -0.79 17.04
N LYS A 188 11.11 -1.55 16.75
CA LYS A 188 12.21 -1.17 15.86
C LYS A 188 12.43 -2.22 14.79
N LEU A 189 12.65 -1.79 13.56
CA LEU A 189 13.11 -2.66 12.49
C LEU A 189 14.51 -3.19 12.85
N GLN A 190 14.71 -4.49 12.69
CA GLN A 190 16.04 -5.07 12.88
C GLN A 190 16.91 -4.67 11.69
N THR A 191 17.95 -3.89 11.95
CA THR A 191 18.98 -3.53 10.96
C THR A 191 19.96 -4.66 10.75
#